data_ab3c347148cb942f0dffe108fab3f76b
#
_entry.id   ab3c347148cb942f0dffe108fab3f76b
#
_cell.length_a   1.000
_cell.length_b   1.000
_cell.length_c   1.000
_cell.angle_alpha   90.00
_cell.angle_beta   90.00
_cell.angle_gamma   90.00
#
_symmetry.space_group_name_H-M   'P 1'
#
loop_
_entity.id
_entity.type
_entity.pdbx_description
1 polymer ?
#
loop_
_entity_poly.entity_id
_entity_poly.type
_entity_poly.pdbx_seq_one_letter_code
_entity_poly.pdbx_strand_id
1 'polypeptide(L)'
;RDSSTSRGLGDVYKRQLVNQLMKMNDYIDVIIPRGGAGLIKNVVNNSTVPVIETGTGNCHVYVDEYADIDMAVKVIYNAKTSRIGVCNACESLVIHKAVAKQAIPLIVNALKEKNVEVRGDEYAMQCDSRIVPASDDDWGMEYLDYIISVKTVDSVDEAIEHINTYNTGHSESIITKDYNLSLIHISEPTRRRGI
;
A
#
# COMPACT_ATOMS: atom_id res chain seq x y z
N ARG A 1 30.69 5.75 24.93
CA ARG A 1 30.37 7.18 24.72
C ARG A 1 29.07 7.21 23.91
N ASP A 2 28.05 7.72 24.54
CA ASP A 2 26.69 7.67 24.12
C ASP A 2 26.47 8.56 22.89
N SER A 3 26.25 7.95 21.69
CA SER A 3 26.02 8.67 20.43
C SER A 3 24.55 9.12 20.26
N SER A 4 23.70 8.89 21.27
CA SER A 4 22.27 9.19 21.22
C SER A 4 21.95 10.67 21.37
N THR A 5 22.76 11.40 22.14
CA THR A 5 22.53 12.81 22.47
C THR A 5 22.81 13.77 21.29
N SER A 6 23.78 13.43 20.43
CA SER A 6 24.12 14.27 19.27
C SER A 6 23.11 14.12 18.10
N ARG A 7 22.45 12.98 17.98
CA ARG A 7 21.38 12.77 16.98
C ARG A 7 20.12 13.56 17.33
N GLY A 8 19.74 13.62 18.60
CA GLY A 8 18.55 14.34 19.04
C GLY A 8 18.60 15.85 18.79
N LEU A 9 19.73 16.49 18.99
CA LEU A 9 19.90 17.93 18.74
C LEU A 9 19.86 18.28 17.25
N GLY A 10 20.49 17.47 16.40
CA GLY A 10 20.44 17.64 14.94
C GLY A 10 19.03 17.50 14.36
N ASP A 11 18.23 16.57 14.89
CA ASP A 11 16.86 16.35 14.45
C ASP A 11 15.90 17.46 14.91
N VAL A 12 16.08 17.99 16.10
CA VAL A 12 15.33 19.15 16.60
C VAL A 12 15.63 20.40 15.76
N TYR A 13 16.89 20.65 15.43
CA TYR A 13 17.28 21.76 14.56
C TYR A 13 16.69 21.65 13.15
N LYS A 14 16.74 20.47 12.57
CA LYS A 14 16.14 20.20 11.25
C LYS A 14 14.64 20.43 11.25
N ARG A 15 13.93 20.00 12.29
CA ARG A 15 12.48 20.25 12.42
C ARG A 15 12.14 21.73 12.56
N GLN A 16 12.94 22.49 13.29
CA GLN A 16 12.76 23.94 13.42
C GLN A 16 12.94 24.66 12.09
N LEU A 17 13.95 24.26 11.28
CA LEU A 17 14.16 24.80 9.94
C LEU A 17 13.01 24.49 8.99
N VAL A 18 12.47 23.27 9.04
CA VAL A 18 11.27 22.90 8.25
C VAL A 18 10.09 23.80 8.61
N ASN A 19 9.86 24.06 9.90
CA ASN A 19 8.78 24.94 10.34
C ASN A 19 8.95 26.40 9.87
N GLN A 20 10.18 26.87 9.72
CA GLN A 20 10.46 28.19 9.13
C GLN A 20 10.18 28.18 7.62
N LEU A 21 10.67 27.20 6.90
CA LEU A 21 10.44 27.07 5.45
C LEU A 21 8.94 27.06 5.09
N MET A 22 8.11 26.41 5.91
CA MET A 22 6.65 26.37 5.71
C MET A 22 5.95 27.74 5.77
N LYS A 23 6.65 28.80 6.22
CA LYS A 23 6.12 30.15 6.37
C LYS A 23 6.76 31.17 5.41
N MET A 24 7.66 30.73 4.54
CA MET A 24 8.45 31.62 3.68
C MET A 24 7.76 31.88 2.33
N ASN A 25 6.54 32.40 2.35
CA ASN A 25 5.73 32.69 1.16
C ASN A 25 6.40 33.66 0.17
N ASP A 26 7.26 34.55 0.67
CA ASP A 26 7.97 35.51 -0.20
C ASP A 26 9.11 34.86 -1.02
N TYR A 27 9.51 33.63 -0.65
CA TYR A 27 10.65 32.95 -1.25
C TYR A 27 10.32 31.57 -1.82
N ILE A 28 9.18 30.98 -1.43
CA ILE A 28 8.80 29.61 -1.80
C ILE A 28 7.37 29.64 -2.34
N ASP A 29 7.21 29.23 -3.60
CA ASP A 29 5.91 29.16 -4.26
C ASP A 29 5.13 27.87 -3.90
N VAL A 30 5.83 26.74 -3.71
CA VAL A 30 5.23 25.46 -3.43
C VAL A 30 6.17 24.55 -2.63
N ILE A 31 5.60 23.74 -1.73
CA ILE A 31 6.33 22.72 -0.97
C ILE A 31 5.82 21.34 -1.38
N ILE A 32 6.76 20.45 -1.73
CA ILE A 32 6.48 19.04 -2.00
C ILE A 32 7.18 18.21 -0.92
N PRO A 33 6.49 17.86 0.20
CA PRO A 33 7.13 17.13 1.29
C PRO A 33 7.42 15.68 0.88
N ARG A 34 8.59 15.20 1.28
CA ARG A 34 9.01 13.80 1.14
C ARG A 34 9.44 13.27 2.48
N GLY A 35 8.85 12.16 2.93
CA GLY A 35 9.16 11.51 4.21
C GLY A 35 7.99 10.70 4.74
N GLY A 36 8.06 10.32 6.01
CA GLY A 36 6.99 9.56 6.65
C GLY A 36 5.71 10.38 6.85
N ALA A 37 4.57 9.70 7.04
CA ALA A 37 3.23 10.29 7.16
C ALA A 37 3.16 11.44 8.19
N GLY A 38 3.89 11.35 9.31
CA GLY A 38 3.93 12.40 10.34
C GLY A 38 4.54 13.71 9.84
N LEU A 39 5.60 13.67 9.01
CA LEU A 39 6.19 14.86 8.40
C LEU A 39 5.22 15.47 7.39
N ILE A 40 4.65 14.66 6.51
CA ILE A 40 3.72 15.12 5.47
C ILE A 40 2.52 15.82 6.14
N LYS A 41 1.88 15.15 7.11
CA LYS A 41 0.75 15.70 7.86
C LYS A 41 1.11 17.02 8.60
N ASN A 42 2.32 17.09 9.16
CA ASN A 42 2.80 18.32 9.79
C ASN A 42 2.93 19.48 8.78
N VAL A 43 3.49 19.21 7.61
CA VAL A 43 3.64 20.22 6.55
C VAL A 43 2.29 20.68 6.03
N VAL A 44 1.38 19.75 5.71
CA VAL A 44 0.03 20.05 5.21
C VAL A 44 -0.75 20.93 6.20
N ASN A 45 -0.71 20.57 7.49
CA ASN A 45 -1.51 21.25 8.50
C ASN A 45 -0.93 22.63 8.93
N ASN A 46 0.36 22.85 8.75
CA ASN A 46 1.04 24.03 9.34
C ASN A 46 1.67 24.95 8.28
N SER A 47 1.72 24.57 7.01
CA SER A 47 2.29 25.42 5.97
C SER A 47 1.33 26.55 5.58
N THR A 48 1.89 27.75 5.38
CA THR A 48 1.20 28.86 4.70
C THR A 48 1.58 28.91 3.22
N VAL A 49 2.68 28.26 2.82
CA VAL A 49 3.07 28.03 1.43
C VAL A 49 2.21 26.90 0.89
N PRO A 50 1.69 26.98 -0.35
CA PRO A 50 0.95 25.89 -0.99
C PRO A 50 1.71 24.57 -0.94
N VAL A 51 1.00 23.47 -0.60
CA VAL A 51 1.59 22.14 -0.47
C VAL A 51 1.02 21.18 -1.49
N ILE A 52 1.89 20.47 -2.22
CA ILE A 52 1.52 19.32 -3.02
C ILE A 52 1.95 18.09 -2.22
N GLU A 53 0.99 17.45 -1.55
CA GLU A 53 1.30 16.25 -0.77
C GLU A 53 1.38 15.00 -1.66
N THR A 54 2.30 14.11 -1.30
CA THR A 54 2.30 12.72 -1.74
C THR A 54 1.65 11.91 -0.65
N GLY A 55 0.52 11.26 -0.94
CA GLY A 55 -0.19 10.40 0.02
C GLY A 55 0.65 9.19 0.46
N THR A 56 0.15 8.49 1.46
CA THR A 56 0.61 7.14 1.82
C THR A 56 0.27 6.15 0.70
N GLY A 57 0.99 5.03 0.61
CA GLY A 57 0.81 4.04 -0.45
C GLY A 57 0.21 2.73 0.07
N ASN A 58 -1.10 2.67 0.34
CA ASN A 58 -1.77 1.37 0.51
C ASN A 58 -2.15 0.82 -0.87
N CYS A 59 -1.20 0.13 -1.50
CA CYS A 59 -1.34 -0.40 -2.86
C CYS A 59 -1.88 -1.82 -2.85
N HIS A 60 -2.87 -2.09 -3.71
CA HIS A 60 -3.54 -3.38 -3.81
C HIS A 60 -3.13 -4.13 -5.06
N VAL A 61 -3.09 -5.46 -4.94
CA VAL A 61 -3.07 -6.39 -6.07
C VAL A 61 -4.32 -7.25 -6.00
N TYR A 62 -5.17 -7.19 -7.02
CA TYR A 62 -6.33 -8.08 -7.13
C TYR A 62 -6.01 -9.28 -8.00
N VAL A 63 -6.27 -10.47 -7.48
CA VAL A 63 -6.16 -11.76 -8.19
C VAL A 63 -7.56 -12.21 -8.55
N ASP A 64 -7.89 -12.09 -9.82
CA ASP A 64 -9.19 -12.42 -10.39
C ASP A 64 -9.42 -13.93 -10.52
N GLU A 65 -10.69 -14.34 -10.73
CA GLU A 65 -11.06 -15.75 -10.94
C GLU A 65 -10.39 -16.38 -12.17
N TYR A 66 -10.07 -15.57 -13.18
CA TYR A 66 -9.36 -16.00 -14.41
C TYR A 66 -7.85 -15.71 -14.35
N ALA A 67 -7.28 -15.49 -13.18
CA ALA A 67 -5.87 -15.19 -13.04
C ALA A 67 -4.98 -16.38 -13.42
N ASP A 68 -3.79 -16.06 -13.93
CA ASP A 68 -2.68 -17.00 -13.97
C ASP A 68 -2.03 -17.07 -12.59
N ILE A 69 -2.19 -18.18 -11.91
CA ILE A 69 -1.73 -18.33 -10.52
C ILE A 69 -0.21 -18.25 -10.41
N ASP A 70 0.54 -18.83 -11.34
CA ASP A 70 2.00 -18.78 -11.34
C ASP A 70 2.51 -17.36 -11.55
N MET A 71 1.84 -16.60 -12.41
CA MET A 71 2.11 -15.16 -12.59
C MET A 71 1.76 -14.40 -11.33
N ALA A 72 0.59 -14.66 -10.73
CA ALA A 72 0.16 -13.99 -9.50
C ALA A 72 1.18 -14.15 -8.37
N VAL A 73 1.66 -15.37 -8.13
CA VAL A 73 2.69 -15.64 -7.11
C VAL A 73 3.95 -14.80 -7.36
N LYS A 74 4.45 -14.76 -8.60
CA LYS A 74 5.67 -14.01 -8.95
C LYS A 74 5.49 -12.50 -8.79
N VAL A 75 4.34 -11.98 -9.24
CA VAL A 75 4.02 -10.54 -9.15
C VAL A 75 3.90 -10.12 -7.70
N ILE A 76 3.13 -10.86 -6.89
CA ILE A 76 2.91 -10.54 -5.47
C ILE A 76 4.21 -10.63 -4.68
N TYR A 77 4.99 -11.71 -4.89
CA TYR A 77 6.30 -11.85 -4.27
C TYR A 77 7.19 -10.64 -4.58
N ASN A 78 7.32 -10.27 -5.84
CA ASN A 78 8.13 -9.13 -6.25
C ASN A 78 7.58 -7.81 -5.70
N ALA A 79 6.28 -7.57 -5.81
CA ALA A 79 5.64 -6.33 -5.38
C ALA A 79 5.75 -6.10 -3.87
N LYS A 80 5.74 -7.19 -3.06
CA LYS A 80 5.90 -7.08 -1.61
C LYS A 80 7.35 -7.09 -1.15
N THR A 81 8.24 -7.85 -1.80
CA THR A 81 9.55 -8.15 -1.20
C THR A 81 10.74 -7.45 -1.84
N SER A 82 10.59 -6.87 -3.03
CA SER A 82 11.69 -6.15 -3.70
C SER A 82 12.16 -4.94 -2.92
N ARG A 83 11.21 -4.14 -2.38
CA ARG A 83 11.51 -2.93 -1.63
C ARG A 83 10.32 -2.53 -0.76
N ILE A 84 10.30 -2.98 0.49
CA ILE A 84 9.17 -2.80 1.41
C ILE A 84 8.91 -1.34 1.83
N GLY A 85 9.94 -0.49 1.86
CA GLY A 85 9.84 0.88 2.36
C GLY A 85 9.48 1.91 1.28
N VAL A 86 8.83 1.52 0.20
CA VAL A 86 8.38 2.44 -0.87
C VAL A 86 6.86 2.45 -0.97
N CYS A 87 6.31 3.61 -1.33
CA CYS A 87 4.88 3.86 -1.37
C CYS A 87 4.10 3.02 -2.41
N ASN A 88 4.79 2.38 -3.37
CA ASN A 88 4.18 1.48 -4.36
C ASN A 88 4.44 -0.01 -4.07
N ALA A 89 4.95 -0.36 -2.89
CA ALA A 89 4.98 -1.75 -2.46
C ALA A 89 3.54 -2.27 -2.27
N CYS A 90 3.33 -3.57 -2.53
CA CYS A 90 2.04 -4.18 -2.27
C CYS A 90 1.83 -4.31 -0.75
N GLU A 91 0.81 -3.66 -0.23
CA GLU A 91 0.44 -3.70 1.19
C GLU A 91 -0.80 -4.56 1.41
N SER A 92 -1.67 -4.63 0.41
CA SER A 92 -2.93 -5.36 0.48
C SER A 92 -3.15 -6.23 -0.76
N LEU A 93 -3.59 -7.46 -0.53
CA LEU A 93 -3.91 -8.45 -1.55
C LEU A 93 -5.40 -8.76 -1.48
N VAL A 94 -6.08 -8.65 -2.62
CA VAL A 94 -7.48 -9.03 -2.76
C VAL A 94 -7.55 -10.25 -3.68
N ILE A 95 -8.21 -11.33 -3.28
CA ILE A 95 -8.24 -12.58 -4.03
C ILE A 95 -9.69 -13.07 -4.23
N HIS A 96 -10.04 -13.39 -5.46
CA HIS A 96 -11.31 -14.02 -5.76
C HIS A 96 -11.38 -15.44 -5.14
N LYS A 97 -12.47 -15.76 -4.43
CA LYS A 97 -12.62 -17.05 -3.71
C LYS A 97 -12.50 -18.27 -4.62
N ALA A 98 -12.89 -18.16 -5.90
CA ALA A 98 -12.77 -19.25 -6.86
C ALA A 98 -11.32 -19.77 -7.00
N VAL A 99 -10.32 -18.90 -6.88
CA VAL A 99 -8.91 -19.27 -7.00
C VAL A 99 -8.16 -19.26 -5.66
N ALA A 100 -8.78 -18.76 -4.60
CA ALA A 100 -8.14 -18.55 -3.30
C ALA A 100 -7.52 -19.84 -2.72
N LYS A 101 -8.24 -20.96 -2.77
CA LYS A 101 -7.75 -22.27 -2.25
C LYS A 101 -6.48 -22.75 -2.94
N GLN A 102 -6.29 -22.40 -4.22
CA GLN A 102 -5.11 -22.75 -4.96
C GLN A 102 -4.02 -21.68 -4.81
N ALA A 103 -4.39 -20.42 -4.92
CA ALA A 103 -3.45 -19.29 -4.96
C ALA A 103 -2.82 -18.99 -3.59
N ILE A 104 -3.63 -18.95 -2.52
CA ILE A 104 -3.18 -18.52 -1.19
C ILE A 104 -2.02 -19.37 -0.66
N PRO A 105 -2.08 -20.71 -0.66
CA PRO A 105 -0.97 -21.51 -0.14
C PRO A 105 0.34 -21.31 -0.91
N LEU A 106 0.27 -21.09 -2.22
CA LEU A 106 1.44 -20.84 -3.07
C LEU A 106 2.03 -19.46 -2.80
N ILE A 107 1.18 -18.43 -2.67
CA ILE A 107 1.60 -17.06 -2.32
C ILE A 107 2.24 -17.02 -0.95
N VAL A 108 1.58 -17.60 0.06
CA VAL A 108 2.11 -17.66 1.45
C VAL A 108 3.44 -18.40 1.49
N ASN A 109 3.58 -19.49 0.71
CA ASN A 109 4.83 -20.22 0.64
C ASN A 109 5.98 -19.38 0.05
N ALA A 110 5.72 -18.63 -1.02
CA ALA A 110 6.70 -17.73 -1.61
C ALA A 110 7.08 -16.59 -0.65
N LEU A 111 6.09 -15.94 -0.04
CA LEU A 111 6.30 -14.83 0.89
C LEU A 111 7.07 -15.25 2.15
N LYS A 112 6.93 -16.52 2.57
CA LYS A 112 7.66 -17.09 3.71
C LYS A 112 9.18 -17.05 3.53
N GLU A 113 9.69 -17.09 2.30
CA GLU A 113 11.13 -16.98 2.01
C GLU A 113 11.74 -15.68 2.56
N LYS A 114 10.94 -14.64 2.69
CA LYS A 114 11.32 -13.33 3.25
C LYS A 114 10.71 -13.07 4.64
N ASN A 115 10.14 -14.10 5.28
CA ASN A 115 9.46 -13.98 6.57
C ASN A 115 8.32 -12.92 6.57
N VAL A 116 7.60 -12.80 5.46
CA VAL A 116 6.44 -11.91 5.40
C VAL A 116 5.32 -12.49 6.24
N GLU A 117 4.80 -11.70 7.19
CA GLU A 117 3.59 -12.01 7.94
C GLU A 117 2.37 -11.74 7.06
N VAL A 118 1.49 -12.72 6.95
CA VAL A 118 0.26 -12.62 6.16
C VAL A 118 -0.92 -12.55 7.11
N ARG A 119 -1.67 -11.45 7.06
CA ARG A 119 -2.90 -11.23 7.83
C ARG A 119 -4.09 -11.38 6.92
N GLY A 120 -5.09 -12.16 7.29
CA GLY A 120 -6.20 -12.45 6.38
C GLY A 120 -7.55 -12.53 7.06
N ASP A 121 -8.61 -12.51 6.23
CA ASP A 121 -9.97 -12.80 6.68
C ASP A 121 -10.15 -14.30 6.98
N GLU A 122 -11.32 -14.66 7.49
CA GLU A 122 -11.62 -16.05 7.89
C GLU A 122 -11.44 -17.04 6.73
N TYR A 123 -11.84 -16.67 5.50
CA TYR A 123 -11.72 -17.59 4.37
C TYR A 123 -10.26 -17.78 3.95
N ALA A 124 -9.46 -16.73 3.99
CA ALA A 124 -8.01 -16.82 3.76
C ALA A 124 -7.34 -17.73 4.79
N MET A 125 -7.69 -17.61 6.06
CA MET A 125 -7.19 -18.51 7.14
C MET A 125 -7.61 -19.96 6.93
N GLN A 126 -8.80 -20.22 6.37
CA GLN A 126 -9.22 -21.59 6.01
C GLN A 126 -8.40 -22.16 4.83
N CYS A 127 -7.87 -21.30 3.96
CA CYS A 127 -7.03 -21.73 2.85
C CYS A 127 -5.60 -22.05 3.28
N ASP A 128 -5.08 -21.35 4.30
CA ASP A 128 -3.74 -21.61 4.85
C ASP A 128 -3.66 -21.23 6.35
N SER A 129 -3.36 -22.21 7.17
CA SER A 129 -3.29 -22.05 8.64
C SER A 129 -2.13 -21.19 9.15
N ARG A 130 -1.21 -20.76 8.27
CA ARG A 130 -0.10 -19.85 8.60
C ARG A 130 -0.53 -18.39 8.59
N ILE A 131 -1.70 -18.09 8.05
CA ILE A 131 -2.28 -16.74 8.03
C ILE A 131 -2.83 -16.41 9.42
N VAL A 132 -2.49 -15.23 9.92
CA VAL A 132 -3.03 -14.71 11.17
C VAL A 132 -4.26 -13.85 10.90
N PRO A 133 -5.20 -13.71 11.86
CA PRO A 133 -6.41 -12.91 11.64
C PRO A 133 -6.06 -11.44 11.41
N ALA A 134 -6.65 -10.85 10.37
CA ALA A 134 -6.60 -9.43 10.13
C ALA A 134 -7.63 -8.70 11.02
N SER A 135 -7.28 -7.50 11.46
CA SER A 135 -8.19 -6.54 12.08
C SER A 135 -8.74 -5.56 11.03
N ASP A 136 -9.74 -4.78 11.40
CA ASP A 136 -10.30 -3.76 10.49
C ASP A 136 -9.26 -2.70 10.08
N ASP A 137 -8.32 -2.40 10.94
CA ASP A 137 -7.23 -1.44 10.65
C ASP A 137 -6.26 -1.97 9.59
N ASP A 138 -6.11 -3.29 9.46
CA ASP A 138 -5.19 -3.91 8.50
C ASP A 138 -5.55 -3.64 7.04
N TRP A 139 -6.83 -3.40 6.74
CA TRP A 139 -7.28 -3.17 5.35
C TRP A 139 -6.79 -1.86 4.76
N GLY A 140 -6.61 -0.82 5.62
CA GLY A 140 -6.13 0.50 5.20
C GLY A 140 -4.69 0.80 5.56
N MET A 141 -3.93 -0.19 6.05
CA MET A 141 -2.60 0.02 6.62
C MET A 141 -1.49 0.01 5.56
N GLU A 142 -0.69 1.05 5.54
CA GLU A 142 0.62 1.04 4.89
C GLU A 142 1.66 0.55 5.92
N TYR A 143 2.04 -0.72 5.85
CA TYR A 143 2.93 -1.34 6.84
C TYR A 143 4.37 -0.88 6.71
N LEU A 144 4.86 -0.67 5.48
CA LEU A 144 6.27 -0.39 5.17
C LEU A 144 7.22 -1.47 5.76
N ASP A 145 6.71 -2.68 5.95
CA ASP A 145 7.37 -3.79 6.60
C ASP A 145 7.01 -5.11 5.88
N TYR A 146 7.60 -6.22 6.30
CA TYR A 146 7.29 -7.57 5.83
C TYR A 146 5.95 -8.07 6.39
N ILE A 147 4.89 -7.29 6.16
CA ILE A 147 3.50 -7.60 6.52
C ILE A 147 2.62 -7.32 5.32
N ILE A 148 1.64 -8.16 5.04
CA ILE A 148 0.65 -7.97 3.97
C ILE A 148 -0.73 -8.41 4.44
N SER A 149 -1.77 -7.64 4.09
CA SER A 149 -3.16 -8.06 4.31
C SER A 149 -3.70 -8.87 3.12
N VAL A 150 -4.62 -9.79 3.38
CA VAL A 150 -5.28 -10.63 2.36
C VAL A 150 -6.78 -10.64 2.60
N LYS A 151 -7.53 -10.06 1.67
CA LYS A 151 -8.99 -10.08 1.63
C LYS A 151 -9.48 -11.03 0.56
N THR A 152 -10.46 -11.88 0.88
CA THR A 152 -11.13 -12.71 -0.12
C THR A 152 -12.48 -12.12 -0.52
N VAL A 153 -12.83 -12.22 -1.80
CA VAL A 153 -14.04 -11.63 -2.39
C VAL A 153 -14.76 -12.62 -3.29
N ASP A 154 -16.06 -12.42 -3.49
CA ASP A 154 -16.89 -13.28 -4.33
C ASP A 154 -17.06 -12.73 -5.76
N SER A 155 -16.65 -11.49 -6.02
CA SER A 155 -16.78 -10.84 -7.33
C SER A 155 -15.74 -9.73 -7.52
N VAL A 156 -15.57 -9.31 -8.78
CA VAL A 156 -14.77 -8.12 -9.11
C VAL A 156 -15.38 -6.84 -8.54
N ASP A 157 -16.71 -6.74 -8.46
CA ASP A 157 -17.38 -5.58 -7.90
C ASP A 157 -17.09 -5.43 -6.40
N GLU A 158 -17.11 -6.53 -5.66
CA GLU A 158 -16.72 -6.55 -4.25
C GLU A 158 -15.22 -6.17 -4.06
N ALA A 159 -14.36 -6.63 -4.98
CA ALA A 159 -12.95 -6.23 -4.98
C ALA A 159 -12.80 -4.71 -5.19
N ILE A 160 -13.52 -4.15 -6.16
CA ILE A 160 -13.53 -2.71 -6.45
C ILE A 160 -14.03 -1.91 -5.24
N GLU A 161 -15.11 -2.35 -4.60
CA GLU A 161 -15.67 -1.69 -3.41
C GLU A 161 -14.66 -1.68 -2.27
N HIS A 162 -14.05 -2.84 -1.98
CA HIS A 162 -13.02 -2.96 -0.96
C HIS A 162 -11.81 -2.06 -1.26
N ILE A 163 -11.27 -2.14 -2.47
CA ILE A 163 -10.13 -1.33 -2.89
C ILE A 163 -10.47 0.17 -2.80
N ASN A 164 -11.63 0.60 -3.31
CA ASN A 164 -12.04 2.00 -3.25
C ASN A 164 -12.22 2.52 -1.82
N THR A 165 -12.57 1.64 -0.89
CA THR A 165 -12.74 2.00 0.53
C THR A 165 -11.40 2.21 1.21
N TYR A 166 -10.39 1.40 0.91
CA TYR A 166 -9.16 1.33 1.68
C TYR A 166 -7.91 1.82 0.93
N ASN A 167 -7.99 2.04 -0.39
CA ASN A 167 -6.83 2.53 -1.15
C ASN A 167 -6.52 4.00 -0.85
N THR A 168 -5.31 4.39 -1.20
CA THR A 168 -4.85 5.78 -1.10
C THR A 168 -4.79 6.50 -2.46
N GLY A 169 -5.30 5.86 -3.53
CA GLY A 169 -5.25 6.36 -4.90
C GLY A 169 -3.85 6.38 -5.50
N HIS A 170 -2.94 5.54 -5.00
CA HIS A 170 -1.54 5.52 -5.44
C HIS A 170 -1.31 4.56 -6.60
N SER A 171 -1.43 3.24 -6.38
CA SER A 171 -1.17 2.21 -7.39
C SER A 171 -1.99 0.96 -7.11
N GLU A 172 -2.78 0.56 -8.09
CA GLU A 172 -3.60 -0.64 -8.02
C GLU A 172 -3.32 -1.51 -9.24
N SER A 173 -3.42 -2.82 -9.08
CA SER A 173 -3.22 -3.75 -10.19
C SER A 173 -4.16 -4.93 -10.12
N ILE A 174 -4.50 -5.47 -11.28
CA ILE A 174 -5.29 -6.69 -11.44
C ILE A 174 -4.47 -7.74 -12.18
N ILE A 175 -4.59 -9.00 -11.75
CA ILE A 175 -4.06 -10.16 -12.45
C ILE A 175 -5.24 -10.97 -12.98
N THR A 176 -5.44 -10.95 -14.28
CA THR A 176 -6.53 -11.63 -14.96
C THR A 176 -6.13 -12.04 -16.38
N LYS A 177 -6.77 -13.08 -16.92
CA LYS A 177 -6.76 -13.43 -18.35
C LYS A 177 -7.99 -12.92 -19.07
N ASP A 178 -8.95 -12.30 -18.37
CA ASP A 178 -10.09 -11.66 -19.00
C ASP A 178 -9.66 -10.35 -19.64
N TYR A 179 -9.67 -10.33 -20.99
CA TYR A 179 -9.28 -9.17 -21.77
C TYR A 179 -10.21 -7.96 -21.55
N ASN A 180 -11.50 -8.19 -21.32
CA ASN A 180 -12.45 -7.10 -21.09
C ASN A 180 -12.16 -6.37 -19.77
N LEU A 181 -11.87 -7.11 -18.71
CA LEU A 181 -11.46 -6.52 -17.44
C LEU A 181 -10.14 -5.72 -17.58
N SER A 182 -9.21 -6.20 -18.39
CA SER A 182 -7.97 -5.50 -18.69
C SER A 182 -8.20 -4.18 -19.44
N LEU A 183 -9.16 -4.12 -20.37
CA LEU A 183 -9.46 -2.94 -21.16
C LEU A 183 -10.14 -1.83 -20.36
N ILE A 184 -10.93 -2.14 -19.36
CA ILE A 184 -11.58 -1.14 -18.51
C ILE A 184 -10.54 -0.22 -17.86
N HIS A 185 -9.40 -0.76 -17.45
CA HIS A 185 -8.30 0.05 -16.91
C HIS A 185 -7.55 0.89 -17.95
N ILE A 186 -7.57 0.49 -19.21
CA ILE A 186 -6.87 1.21 -20.30
C ILE A 186 -7.77 2.29 -20.91
N SER A 187 -9.06 1.98 -21.14
CA SER A 187 -10.00 2.86 -21.82
C SER A 187 -10.72 3.84 -20.89
N GLU A 188 -10.85 3.49 -19.62
CA GLU A 188 -11.40 4.36 -18.58
C GLU A 188 -10.37 4.50 -17.43
N PRO A 189 -9.28 5.23 -17.64
CA PRO A 189 -8.37 5.51 -16.54
C PRO A 189 -9.20 6.21 -15.47
N THR A 190 -9.34 5.56 -14.31
CA THR A 190 -10.02 6.14 -13.17
C THR A 190 -9.45 7.52 -12.95
N ARG A 191 -10.21 8.54 -13.30
CA ARG A 191 -9.86 9.91 -13.01
C ARG A 191 -9.61 9.94 -11.51
N ARG A 192 -8.36 10.09 -11.13
CA ARG A 192 -8.04 10.60 -9.82
C ARG A 192 -9.05 11.71 -9.58
N ARG A 193 -9.99 11.53 -8.67
CA ARG A 193 -10.84 12.62 -8.25
C ARG A 193 -9.87 13.67 -7.74
N GLY A 194 -9.73 14.70 -8.55
CA GLY A 194 -8.86 15.81 -8.21
C GLY A 194 -9.30 16.37 -6.87
N ILE A 195 -8.33 16.79 -6.18
CA ILE A 195 -8.36 17.66 -5.02
C ILE A 195 -9.36 18.80 -5.25
#